data_cfdfd7c710ddeeaf06b54ede63b04f16
#
_entry.id   cfdfd7c710ddeeaf06b54ede63b04f16
#
_cell.length_a   1.000
_cell.length_b   1.000
_cell.length_c   1.000
_cell.angle_alpha   90.00
_cell.angle_beta   90.00
_cell.angle_gamma   90.00
#
_symmetry.space_group_name_H-M   'P 1'
#
loop_
_entity.id
_entity.type
_entity.pdbx_description
1 polymer ?
#
loop_
_entity_poly.entity_id
_entity_poly.type
_entity_poly.pdbx_seq_one_letter_code
_entity_poly.pdbx_strand_id
1 'polypeptide(L)'
;VSGSLEFGTVKQLKKDMVTEIAATLAFSAIQNNDKIGVIFFSDRIEKFIPPKKGRKHILYIIRELIDFKPDSRRTNIRLALEYLTNVMKRRCTAFILSDFIDQESFKNALTIANRKHDVVALQVYDRRVSDLPPVGLMRIKDAETGHEQWIDTSSAGVRRAHHEWWVNKQTELDETFTKSNVDSVSVRTDQDYVKALLNLFAKRN
;
A
#
# COMPACT_ATOMS: atom_id res chain seq x y z
N VAL A 1 -6.45 -4.01 0.78
CA VAL A 1 -6.05 -4.14 2.20
C VAL A 1 -5.90 -5.62 2.48
N SER A 2 -4.69 -6.14 2.47
CA SER A 2 -4.37 -7.55 2.67
C SER A 2 -4.05 -7.84 4.15
N GLY A 3 -3.91 -9.13 4.53
CA GLY A 3 -3.54 -9.54 5.89
C GLY A 3 -2.20 -9.01 6.40
N SER A 4 -1.32 -8.56 5.49
CA SER A 4 -0.05 -7.89 5.83
C SER A 4 -0.25 -6.54 6.58
N LEU A 5 -1.45 -5.97 6.54
CA LEU A 5 -1.77 -4.69 7.19
C LEU A 5 -2.14 -4.84 8.68
N GLU A 6 -2.35 -6.06 9.19
CA GLU A 6 -2.59 -6.28 10.63
C GLU A 6 -1.31 -6.25 11.48
N PHE A 7 -0.15 -6.05 10.87
CA PHE A 7 1.14 -5.95 11.54
C PHE A 7 1.51 -4.48 11.80
N GLY A 8 1.90 -4.12 13.01
CA GLY A 8 2.32 -2.75 13.32
C GLY A 8 3.06 -2.62 14.66
N THR A 9 3.82 -1.55 14.79
CA THR A 9 4.50 -1.16 16.02
C THR A 9 3.62 -0.29 16.92
N VAL A 10 4.07 -0.06 18.13
CA VAL A 10 3.42 0.53 19.30
C VAL A 10 2.58 1.80 19.08
N LYS A 11 2.68 2.50 17.96
CA LYS A 11 1.98 3.77 17.75
C LYS A 11 0.78 3.70 16.79
N GLN A 12 0.85 2.89 15.74
CA GLN A 12 -0.21 2.81 14.74
C GLN A 12 -0.08 1.54 13.90
N LEU A 13 -1.19 0.87 13.64
CA LEU A 13 -1.25 -0.25 12.71
C LEU A 13 -1.16 0.26 11.26
N LYS A 14 -0.57 -0.51 10.37
CA LYS A 14 -0.54 -0.17 8.93
C LYS A 14 -1.94 0.14 8.38
N LYS A 15 -2.95 -0.62 8.83
CA LYS A 15 -4.35 -0.41 8.44
C LYS A 15 -4.86 0.98 8.79
N ASP A 16 -4.55 1.47 10.01
CA ASP A 16 -5.01 2.77 10.47
C ASP A 16 -4.38 3.88 9.63
N MET A 17 -3.07 3.81 9.37
CA MET A 17 -2.38 4.78 8.51
C MET A 17 -2.91 4.77 7.07
N VAL A 18 -3.12 3.59 6.47
CA VAL A 18 -3.74 3.48 5.13
C VAL A 18 -5.12 4.13 5.11
N THR A 19 -5.91 3.91 6.16
CA THR A 19 -7.26 4.52 6.30
C THR A 19 -7.17 6.03 6.42
N GLU A 20 -6.24 6.56 7.22
CA GLU A 20 -6.02 8.00 7.38
C GLU A 20 -5.56 8.66 6.07
N ILE A 21 -4.60 8.04 5.38
CA ILE A 21 -4.13 8.53 4.06
C ILE A 21 -5.29 8.55 3.07
N ALA A 22 -6.04 7.45 2.97
CA ALA A 22 -7.18 7.35 2.05
C ALA A 22 -8.28 8.38 2.39
N ALA A 23 -8.57 8.59 3.68
CA ALA A 23 -9.51 9.61 4.13
C ALA A 23 -9.03 11.02 3.77
N THR A 24 -7.75 11.32 3.96
CA THR A 24 -7.14 12.62 3.61
C THR A 24 -7.27 12.90 2.12
N LEU A 25 -6.93 11.92 1.27
CA LEU A 25 -7.10 12.03 -0.19
C LEU A 25 -8.58 12.21 -0.56
N ALA A 26 -9.47 11.49 0.11
CA ALA A 26 -10.92 11.59 -0.11
C ALA A 26 -11.47 12.96 0.26
N PHE A 27 -11.05 13.56 1.36
CA PHE A 27 -11.44 14.89 1.75
C PHE A 27 -10.88 15.97 0.82
N SER A 28 -9.65 15.84 0.35
CA SER A 28 -9.07 16.73 -0.67
C SER A 28 -9.92 16.75 -1.94
N ALA A 29 -10.36 15.59 -2.40
CA ALA A 29 -11.21 15.48 -3.59
C ALA A 29 -12.61 16.10 -3.40
N ILE A 30 -13.17 16.16 -2.16
CA ILE A 30 -14.41 16.92 -1.90
C ILE A 30 -14.19 18.40 -2.20
N GLN A 31 -13.10 18.97 -1.69
CA GLN A 31 -12.81 20.39 -1.85
C GLN A 31 -12.67 20.76 -3.33
N ASN A 32 -12.15 19.84 -4.16
CA ASN A 32 -12.03 20.01 -5.59
C ASN A 32 -13.29 19.58 -6.38
N ASN A 33 -14.36 19.18 -5.70
CA ASN A 33 -15.59 18.67 -6.32
C ASN A 33 -15.35 17.47 -7.26
N ASP A 34 -14.39 16.62 -6.94
CA ASP A 34 -14.03 15.42 -7.69
C ASP A 34 -14.91 14.22 -7.34
N LYS A 35 -14.89 13.21 -8.22
CA LYS A 35 -15.49 11.91 -7.96
C LYS A 35 -14.46 10.98 -7.34
N ILE A 36 -14.84 10.27 -6.28
CA ILE A 36 -14.03 9.25 -5.64
C ILE A 36 -14.69 7.89 -5.70
N GLY A 37 -13.89 6.87 -6.02
CA GLY A 37 -14.21 5.47 -5.89
C GLY A 37 -13.08 4.72 -5.20
N VAL A 38 -13.33 3.51 -4.75
CA VAL A 38 -12.34 2.66 -4.08
C VAL A 38 -12.44 1.21 -4.57
N ILE A 39 -11.29 0.60 -4.76
CA ILE A 39 -11.14 -0.84 -5.02
C ILE A 39 -10.44 -1.44 -3.81
N PHE A 40 -11.13 -2.32 -3.10
CA PHE A 40 -10.54 -3.17 -2.07
C PHE A 40 -10.10 -4.46 -2.73
N PHE A 41 -8.87 -4.86 -2.48
CA PHE A 41 -8.31 -6.08 -3.09
C PHE A 41 -7.38 -6.83 -2.13
N SER A 42 -7.28 -8.10 -2.37
CA SER A 42 -6.33 -9.04 -1.79
C SER A 42 -5.68 -9.83 -2.95
N ASP A 43 -5.72 -11.17 -2.95
CA ASP A 43 -5.47 -12.00 -4.14
C ASP A 43 -6.70 -12.05 -5.08
N ARG A 44 -7.75 -11.30 -4.73
CA ARG A 44 -8.98 -11.09 -5.51
C ARG A 44 -9.50 -9.67 -5.32
N ILE A 45 -10.47 -9.28 -6.14
CA ILE A 45 -11.20 -8.03 -5.91
C ILE A 45 -12.27 -8.31 -4.84
N GLU A 46 -12.08 -7.73 -3.67
CA GLU A 46 -12.97 -7.91 -2.52
C GLU A 46 -14.21 -7.01 -2.63
N LYS A 47 -14.01 -5.75 -3.01
CA LYS A 47 -15.09 -4.78 -3.14
C LYS A 47 -14.73 -3.66 -4.11
N PHE A 48 -15.70 -3.23 -4.90
CA PHE A 48 -15.58 -2.03 -5.73
C PHE A 48 -16.68 -1.04 -5.37
N ILE A 49 -16.29 0.18 -5.03
CA ILE A 49 -17.18 1.32 -4.81
C ILE A 49 -16.96 2.28 -5.97
N PRO A 50 -17.94 2.42 -6.89
CA PRO A 50 -17.78 3.24 -8.09
C PRO A 50 -17.63 4.72 -7.77
N PRO A 51 -16.93 5.51 -8.63
CA PRO A 51 -16.70 6.91 -8.38
C PRO A 51 -17.98 7.75 -8.38
N LYS A 52 -18.27 8.44 -7.26
CA LYS A 52 -19.37 9.38 -7.09
C LYS A 52 -18.89 10.64 -6.37
N LYS A 53 -19.64 11.72 -6.52
CA LYS A 53 -19.42 12.99 -5.80
C LYS A 53 -20.20 13.02 -4.49
N GLY A 54 -19.76 13.90 -3.61
CA GLY A 54 -20.53 14.36 -2.45
C GLY A 54 -20.12 13.73 -1.12
N ARG A 55 -20.33 14.53 -0.08
CA ARG A 55 -19.89 14.21 1.29
C ARG A 55 -20.43 12.87 1.82
N LYS A 56 -21.70 12.54 1.54
CA LYS A 56 -22.29 11.25 1.98
C LYS A 56 -21.56 10.05 1.39
N HIS A 57 -21.16 10.13 0.12
CA HIS A 57 -20.46 9.05 -0.55
C HIS A 57 -19.06 8.84 0.06
N ILE A 58 -18.37 9.90 0.41
CA ILE A 58 -17.03 9.80 1.01
C ILE A 58 -17.11 9.28 2.44
N LEU A 59 -18.07 9.72 3.24
CA LEU A 59 -18.30 9.15 4.57
C LEU A 59 -18.61 7.65 4.50
N TYR A 60 -19.35 7.22 3.47
CA TYR A 60 -19.57 5.80 3.19
C TYR A 60 -18.25 5.08 2.88
N ILE A 61 -17.40 5.63 2.02
CA ILE A 61 -16.07 5.05 1.71
C ILE A 61 -15.21 4.95 2.98
N ILE A 62 -15.15 5.99 3.81
CA ILE A 62 -14.36 5.99 5.04
C ILE A 62 -14.86 4.91 6.01
N ARG A 63 -16.18 4.78 6.18
CA ARG A 63 -16.76 3.72 6.98
C ARG A 63 -16.35 2.33 6.47
N GLU A 64 -16.45 2.12 5.16
CA GLU A 64 -16.04 0.86 4.55
C GLU A 64 -14.54 0.58 4.75
N LEU A 65 -13.67 1.59 4.69
CA LEU A 65 -12.24 1.45 4.98
C LEU A 65 -11.96 1.01 6.42
N ILE A 66 -12.69 1.57 7.38
CA ILE A 66 -12.56 1.23 8.81
C ILE A 66 -13.04 -0.20 9.07
N ASP A 67 -14.22 -0.53 8.54
CA ASP A 67 -14.89 -1.81 8.81
C ASP A 67 -14.32 -2.96 7.96
N PHE A 68 -13.52 -2.65 6.92
CA PHE A 68 -13.05 -3.64 5.96
C PHE A 68 -12.17 -4.71 6.62
N LYS A 69 -12.54 -5.95 6.38
CA LYS A 69 -11.75 -7.14 6.72
C LYS A 69 -11.59 -7.95 5.44
N PRO A 70 -10.36 -8.15 4.94
CA PRO A 70 -10.13 -8.94 3.74
C PRO A 70 -10.44 -10.43 4.00
N ASP A 71 -11.03 -11.08 3.02
CA ASP A 71 -11.28 -12.54 3.08
C ASP A 71 -9.99 -13.34 2.89
N SER A 72 -9.00 -12.77 2.19
CA SER A 72 -7.70 -13.39 1.96
C SER A 72 -6.56 -12.57 2.56
N ARG A 73 -5.50 -13.27 2.97
CA ARG A 73 -4.26 -12.64 3.47
C ARG A 73 -3.25 -12.35 2.36
N ARG A 74 -3.42 -12.98 1.19
CA ARG A 74 -2.52 -12.80 0.05
C ARG A 74 -2.78 -11.47 -0.64
N THR A 75 -1.78 -11.00 -1.37
CA THR A 75 -1.87 -9.76 -2.15
C THR A 75 -1.60 -10.06 -3.63
N ASN A 76 -2.38 -9.47 -4.54
CA ASN A 76 -2.13 -9.51 -5.97
C ASN A 76 -2.39 -8.11 -6.57
N ILE A 77 -1.33 -7.31 -6.65
CA ILE A 77 -1.37 -5.95 -7.18
C ILE A 77 -1.67 -5.95 -8.68
N ARG A 78 -1.16 -6.93 -9.41
CA ARG A 78 -1.42 -7.10 -10.84
C ARG A 78 -2.92 -7.17 -11.11
N LEU A 79 -3.64 -8.02 -10.39
CA LEU A 79 -5.09 -8.17 -10.52
C LEU A 79 -5.84 -6.86 -10.27
N ALA A 80 -5.45 -6.12 -9.23
CA ALA A 80 -6.07 -4.83 -8.90
C ALA A 80 -5.88 -3.80 -10.01
N LEU A 81 -4.68 -3.73 -10.61
CA LEU A 81 -4.37 -2.84 -11.73
C LEU A 81 -5.10 -3.22 -13.03
N GLU A 82 -5.19 -4.51 -13.34
CA GLU A 82 -5.97 -5.03 -14.46
C GLU A 82 -7.46 -4.71 -14.29
N TYR A 83 -8.00 -4.92 -13.08
CA TYR A 83 -9.38 -4.57 -12.77
C TYR A 83 -9.64 -3.07 -12.90
N LEU A 84 -8.78 -2.21 -12.33
CA LEU A 84 -8.87 -0.76 -12.48
C LEU A 84 -8.92 -0.37 -13.96
N THR A 85 -7.99 -0.92 -14.76
CA THR A 85 -7.90 -0.64 -16.19
C THR A 85 -9.16 -1.06 -16.95
N ASN A 86 -9.78 -2.16 -16.54
CA ASN A 86 -10.98 -2.69 -17.18
C ASN A 86 -12.25 -1.92 -16.77
N VAL A 87 -12.41 -1.57 -15.49
CA VAL A 87 -13.64 -0.95 -14.97
C VAL A 87 -13.68 0.55 -15.22
N MET A 88 -12.52 1.24 -15.20
CA MET A 88 -12.44 2.68 -15.42
C MET A 88 -12.26 3.01 -16.90
N LYS A 89 -13.31 3.56 -17.53
CA LYS A 89 -13.29 3.92 -18.95
C LYS A 89 -12.65 5.28 -19.23
N ARG A 90 -12.72 6.20 -18.27
CA ARG A 90 -12.12 7.55 -18.37
C ARG A 90 -10.83 7.60 -17.58
N ARG A 91 -9.89 8.43 -18.03
CA ARG A 91 -8.66 8.71 -17.30
C ARG A 91 -9.00 9.23 -15.89
N CYS A 92 -8.32 8.72 -14.90
CA CYS A 92 -8.41 9.14 -13.49
C CYS A 92 -7.03 9.11 -12.86
N THR A 93 -6.87 9.82 -11.74
CA THR A 93 -5.75 9.62 -10.83
C THR A 93 -6.08 8.44 -9.92
N ALA A 94 -5.17 7.47 -9.83
CA ALA A 94 -5.35 6.26 -9.04
C ALA A 94 -4.21 6.10 -8.02
N PHE A 95 -4.55 6.17 -6.75
CA PHE A 95 -3.60 5.95 -5.65
C PHE A 95 -3.62 4.48 -5.23
N ILE A 96 -2.47 3.82 -5.29
CA ILE A 96 -2.29 2.45 -4.81
C ILE A 96 -1.67 2.52 -3.42
N LEU A 97 -2.41 2.12 -2.40
CA LEU A 97 -1.94 2.06 -1.01
C LEU A 97 -1.65 0.60 -0.64
N SER A 98 -0.38 0.25 -0.50
CA SER A 98 0.07 -1.12 -0.21
C SER A 98 1.47 -1.08 0.44
N ASP A 99 1.92 -2.20 0.99
CA ASP A 99 3.33 -2.40 1.33
C ASP A 99 4.16 -2.87 0.11
N PHE A 100 3.49 -3.20 -1.00
CA PHE A 100 4.08 -3.71 -2.24
C PHE A 100 4.91 -4.97 -2.07
N ILE A 101 4.66 -5.74 -1.02
CA ILE A 101 5.21 -7.08 -0.84
C ILE A 101 4.25 -8.02 -1.58
N ASP A 102 4.60 -8.37 -2.81
CA ASP A 102 3.85 -9.27 -3.69
C ASP A 102 4.81 -10.34 -4.23
N GLN A 103 4.31 -11.56 -4.38
CA GLN A 103 5.09 -12.68 -4.94
C GLN A 103 5.12 -12.65 -6.46
N GLU A 104 4.13 -11.97 -7.07
CA GLU A 104 4.02 -11.85 -8.52
C GLU A 104 4.50 -10.49 -9.02
N SER A 105 5.12 -10.50 -10.20
CA SER A 105 5.50 -9.25 -10.85
C SER A 105 4.26 -8.50 -11.38
N PHE A 106 4.06 -7.28 -10.92
CA PHE A 106 2.99 -6.39 -11.38
C PHE A 106 3.45 -5.30 -12.34
N LYS A 107 4.74 -5.29 -12.73
CA LYS A 107 5.35 -4.24 -13.57
C LYS A 107 4.60 -3.96 -14.87
N ASN A 108 4.23 -5.02 -15.60
CA ASN A 108 3.53 -4.86 -16.88
C ASN A 108 2.13 -4.25 -16.69
N ALA A 109 1.39 -4.75 -15.69
CA ALA A 109 0.07 -4.22 -15.36
C ALA A 109 0.16 -2.75 -14.89
N LEU A 110 1.19 -2.40 -14.11
CA LEU A 110 1.47 -1.05 -13.67
C LEU A 110 1.75 -0.11 -14.85
N THR A 111 2.59 -0.53 -15.79
CA THR A 111 2.89 0.25 -17.02
C THR A 111 1.63 0.48 -17.85
N ILE A 112 0.78 -0.55 -18.03
CA ILE A 112 -0.47 -0.43 -18.79
C ILE A 112 -1.45 0.50 -18.07
N ALA A 113 -1.59 0.34 -16.75
CA ALA A 113 -2.46 1.18 -15.94
C ALA A 113 -2.02 2.65 -15.99
N ASN A 114 -0.71 2.93 -15.89
CA ASN A 114 -0.20 4.29 -15.91
C ASN A 114 -0.31 4.97 -17.29
N ARG A 115 -0.31 4.20 -18.39
CA ARG A 115 -0.61 4.74 -19.72
C ARG A 115 -2.06 5.19 -19.86
N LYS A 116 -2.99 4.48 -19.21
CA LYS A 116 -4.43 4.78 -19.29
C LYS A 116 -4.89 5.79 -18.24
N HIS A 117 -4.30 5.75 -17.08
CA HIS A 117 -4.61 6.55 -15.91
C HIS A 117 -3.38 7.34 -15.46
N ASP A 118 -3.48 8.05 -14.37
CA ASP A 118 -2.38 8.68 -13.67
C ASP A 118 -2.19 7.92 -12.35
N VAL A 119 -1.24 6.98 -12.32
CA VAL A 119 -1.05 6.08 -11.17
C VAL A 119 0.00 6.64 -10.22
N VAL A 120 -0.33 6.62 -8.94
CA VAL A 120 0.55 7.04 -7.85
C VAL A 120 0.67 5.91 -6.84
N ALA A 121 1.90 5.50 -6.52
CA ALA A 121 2.17 4.45 -5.55
C ALA A 121 2.47 5.04 -4.17
N LEU A 122 1.70 4.65 -3.16
CA LEU A 122 1.89 5.02 -1.77
C LEU A 122 2.24 3.76 -0.97
N GLN A 123 3.54 3.56 -0.73
CA GLN A 123 4.00 2.44 0.08
C GLN A 123 3.84 2.78 1.57
N VAL A 124 3.16 1.90 2.31
CA VAL A 124 3.04 1.99 3.77
C VAL A 124 3.66 0.76 4.40
N TYR A 125 4.69 0.95 5.21
CA TYR A 125 5.40 -0.15 5.85
C TYR A 125 5.73 0.13 7.30
N ASP A 126 5.90 -0.95 8.07
CA ASP A 126 6.31 -0.87 9.46
C ASP A 126 7.83 -0.96 9.60
N ARG A 127 8.41 -0.26 10.58
CA ARG A 127 9.85 -0.30 10.84
C ARG A 127 10.39 -1.71 11.09
N ARG A 128 9.59 -2.59 11.70
CA ARG A 128 10.02 -3.97 11.97
C ARG A 128 10.17 -4.83 10.72
N VAL A 129 9.57 -4.40 9.60
CA VAL A 129 9.78 -5.06 8.31
C VAL A 129 11.14 -4.69 7.72
N SER A 130 11.63 -3.46 7.98
CA SER A 130 12.96 -3.02 7.54
C SER A 130 14.08 -3.44 8.49
N ASP A 131 13.81 -3.42 9.80
CA ASP A 131 14.83 -3.59 10.83
C ASP A 131 14.34 -4.50 11.96
N LEU A 132 14.98 -5.65 12.13
CA LEU A 132 14.69 -6.54 13.25
C LEU A 132 15.28 -6.00 14.55
N PRO A 133 14.49 -5.90 15.64
CA PRO A 133 15.00 -5.51 16.94
C PRO A 133 15.87 -6.62 17.57
N PRO A 134 16.92 -6.28 18.34
CA PRO A 134 17.79 -7.26 19.00
C PRO A 134 17.12 -7.79 20.29
N VAL A 135 16.10 -8.63 20.14
CA VAL A 135 15.27 -9.16 21.26
C VAL A 135 15.51 -10.66 21.55
N GLY A 136 16.54 -11.25 20.94
CA GLY A 136 16.81 -12.69 21.07
C GLY A 136 15.99 -13.54 20.12
N LEU A 137 15.57 -14.72 20.59
CA LEU A 137 14.78 -15.65 19.79
C LEU A 137 13.39 -15.12 19.55
N MET A 138 13.03 -14.89 18.27
CA MET A 138 11.76 -14.33 17.86
C MET A 138 11.06 -15.25 16.87
N ARG A 139 9.76 -15.45 17.05
CA ARG A 139 8.92 -16.15 16.08
C ARG A 139 8.44 -15.16 15.03
N ILE A 140 8.83 -15.38 13.79
CA ILE A 140 8.32 -14.65 12.63
C ILE A 140 7.28 -15.50 11.93
N LYS A 141 6.17 -14.87 11.59
CA LYS A 141 5.10 -15.45 10.79
C LYS A 141 4.99 -14.70 9.48
N ASP A 142 5.13 -15.41 8.38
CA ASP A 142 4.84 -14.88 7.06
C ASP A 142 3.34 -14.57 6.98
N ALA A 143 3.00 -13.31 6.68
CA ALA A 143 1.62 -12.84 6.71
C ALA A 143 0.76 -13.46 5.59
N GLU A 144 1.37 -13.86 4.47
CA GLU A 144 0.67 -14.41 3.31
C GLU A 144 0.54 -15.93 3.36
N THR A 145 1.65 -16.62 3.67
CA THR A 145 1.68 -18.10 3.68
C THR A 145 1.28 -18.68 5.03
N GLY A 146 1.36 -17.87 6.10
CA GLY A 146 1.17 -18.33 7.47
C GLY A 146 2.34 -19.17 8.01
N HIS A 147 3.41 -19.36 7.22
CA HIS A 147 4.59 -20.10 7.65
C HIS A 147 5.25 -19.40 8.84
N GLU A 148 5.58 -20.17 9.87
CA GLU A 148 6.21 -19.69 11.07
C GLU A 148 7.63 -20.23 11.19
N GLN A 149 8.58 -19.36 11.51
CA GLN A 149 9.96 -19.77 11.78
C GLN A 149 10.52 -19.00 12.98
N TRP A 150 11.41 -19.66 13.72
CA TRP A 150 12.15 -19.03 14.80
C TRP A 150 13.47 -18.49 14.25
N ILE A 151 13.75 -17.24 14.54
CA ILE A 151 15.03 -16.61 14.22
C ILE A 151 15.65 -16.01 15.47
N ASP A 152 16.98 -16.11 15.57
CA ASP A 152 17.71 -15.44 16.66
C ASP A 152 18.12 -14.04 16.21
N THR A 153 17.38 -13.06 16.69
CA THR A 153 17.63 -11.64 16.41
C THR A 153 18.73 -11.03 17.27
N SER A 154 19.32 -11.75 18.24
CA SER A 154 20.53 -11.31 18.95
C SER A 154 21.74 -11.33 18.02
N SER A 155 21.75 -12.23 17.02
CA SER A 155 22.80 -12.31 16.00
C SER A 155 22.81 -11.09 15.10
N ALA A 156 23.90 -10.33 15.09
CA ALA A 156 24.10 -9.20 14.18
C ALA A 156 24.10 -9.62 12.72
N GLY A 157 24.56 -10.84 12.40
CA GLY A 157 24.53 -11.39 11.05
C GLY A 157 23.12 -11.59 10.53
N VAL A 158 22.21 -12.14 11.36
CA VAL A 158 20.79 -12.32 11.02
C VAL A 158 20.12 -10.97 10.75
N ARG A 159 20.33 -9.98 11.61
CA ARG A 159 19.75 -8.65 11.41
C ARG A 159 20.27 -7.97 10.15
N ARG A 160 21.58 -8.10 9.86
CA ARG A 160 22.20 -7.56 8.64
C ARG A 160 21.62 -8.20 7.38
N ALA A 161 21.53 -9.54 7.33
CA ALA A 161 20.97 -10.26 6.19
C ALA A 161 19.51 -9.86 5.93
N HIS A 162 18.71 -9.66 6.99
CA HIS A 162 17.34 -9.16 6.87
C HIS A 162 17.29 -7.74 6.32
N HIS A 163 18.14 -6.84 6.81
CA HIS A 163 18.21 -5.47 6.32
C HIS A 163 18.66 -5.42 4.84
N GLU A 164 19.65 -6.21 4.44
CA GLU A 164 20.09 -6.34 3.04
C GLU A 164 18.96 -6.85 2.14
N TRP A 165 18.19 -7.86 2.59
CA TRP A 165 17.00 -8.31 1.88
C TRP A 165 16.00 -7.17 1.68
N TRP A 166 15.72 -6.38 2.73
CA TRP A 166 14.82 -5.24 2.63
C TRP A 166 15.32 -4.18 1.64
N VAL A 167 16.59 -3.80 1.73
CA VAL A 167 17.20 -2.81 0.81
C VAL A 167 17.09 -3.28 -0.64
N ASN A 168 17.37 -4.55 -0.91
CA ASN A 168 17.24 -5.12 -2.26
C ASN A 168 15.79 -5.05 -2.76
N LYS A 169 14.82 -5.38 -1.90
CA LYS A 169 13.39 -5.27 -2.24
C LYS A 169 12.97 -3.82 -2.53
N GLN A 170 13.43 -2.86 -1.76
CA GLN A 170 13.16 -1.44 -2.03
C GLN A 170 13.77 -1.01 -3.37
N THR A 171 15.00 -1.42 -3.67
CA THR A 171 15.65 -1.11 -4.94
C THR A 171 14.86 -1.68 -6.12
N GLU A 172 14.44 -2.96 -6.06
CA GLU A 172 13.60 -3.58 -7.09
C GLU A 172 12.27 -2.83 -7.29
N LEU A 173 11.67 -2.38 -6.19
CA LEU A 173 10.40 -1.64 -6.21
C LEU A 173 10.58 -0.26 -6.84
N ASP A 174 11.59 0.49 -6.44
CA ASP A 174 11.91 1.81 -6.98
C ASP A 174 12.24 1.74 -8.49
N GLU A 175 12.98 0.71 -8.90
CA GLU A 175 13.22 0.44 -10.33
C GLU A 175 11.91 0.14 -11.08
N THR A 176 11.01 -0.60 -10.47
CA THR A 176 9.70 -0.94 -11.06
C THR A 176 8.87 0.32 -11.27
N PHE A 177 8.80 1.21 -10.28
CA PHE A 177 8.10 2.50 -10.40
C PHE A 177 8.73 3.40 -11.44
N THR A 178 10.05 3.56 -11.40
CA THR A 178 10.81 4.39 -12.36
C THR A 178 10.61 3.90 -13.80
N LYS A 179 10.78 2.58 -14.05
CA LYS A 179 10.61 1.98 -15.38
C LYS A 179 9.16 2.03 -15.87
N SER A 180 8.19 2.15 -14.97
CA SER A 180 6.76 2.30 -15.30
C SER A 180 6.31 3.76 -15.36
N ASN A 181 7.22 4.72 -15.13
CA ASN A 181 6.95 6.16 -15.03
C ASN A 181 5.83 6.48 -14.02
N VAL A 182 5.89 5.85 -12.85
CA VAL A 182 4.93 5.99 -11.76
C VAL A 182 5.57 6.75 -10.62
N ASP A 183 4.93 7.83 -10.18
CA ASP A 183 5.35 8.54 -8.99
C ASP A 183 5.07 7.70 -7.74
N SER A 184 6.04 7.68 -6.84
CA SER A 184 5.92 6.90 -5.62
C SER A 184 6.39 7.67 -4.40
N VAL A 185 5.85 7.32 -3.26
CA VAL A 185 6.33 7.73 -1.95
C VAL A 185 6.20 6.59 -0.95
N SER A 186 7.23 6.40 -0.14
CA SER A 186 7.26 5.41 0.93
C SER A 186 7.07 6.10 2.27
N VAL A 187 6.13 5.61 3.07
CA VAL A 187 5.79 6.15 4.39
C VAL A 187 5.89 5.03 5.42
N ARG A 188 6.70 5.25 6.43
CA ARG A 188 6.82 4.35 7.57
C ARG A 188 5.75 4.69 8.61
N THR A 189 5.18 3.68 9.27
CA THR A 189 4.06 3.85 10.22
C THR A 189 4.36 4.76 11.43
N ASP A 190 5.63 5.03 11.72
CA ASP A 190 6.05 5.95 12.76
C ASP A 190 6.40 7.37 12.26
N GLN A 191 6.18 7.66 10.98
CA GLN A 191 6.47 8.94 10.34
C GLN A 191 5.20 9.74 10.04
N ASP A 192 5.37 11.04 9.84
CA ASP A 192 4.31 11.94 9.41
C ASP A 192 4.05 11.78 7.89
N TYR A 193 2.95 11.10 7.57
CA TYR A 193 2.53 10.88 6.19
C TYR A 193 2.10 12.17 5.48
N VAL A 194 1.62 13.19 6.21
CA VAL A 194 1.15 14.45 5.63
C VAL A 194 2.31 15.15 4.93
N LYS A 195 3.46 15.21 5.57
CA LYS A 195 4.68 15.79 4.98
C LYS A 195 5.11 15.03 3.72
N ALA A 196 5.02 13.70 3.75
CA ALA A 196 5.34 12.86 2.60
C ALA A 196 4.41 13.11 1.41
N LEU A 197 3.09 13.23 1.65
CA LEU A 197 2.11 13.58 0.63
C LEU A 197 2.31 14.99 0.07
N LEU A 198 2.54 15.97 0.93
CA LEU A 198 2.82 17.36 0.47
C LEU A 198 4.04 17.41 -0.45
N ASN A 199 5.13 16.71 -0.10
CA ASN A 199 6.32 16.64 -0.93
C ASN A 199 6.05 15.94 -2.28
N LEU A 200 5.24 14.88 -2.28
CA LEU A 200 4.82 14.19 -3.50
C LEU A 200 4.04 15.13 -4.43
N PHE A 201 3.03 15.82 -3.90
CA PHE A 201 2.20 16.73 -4.70
C PHE A 201 2.97 17.97 -5.17
N ALA A 202 3.90 18.49 -4.36
CA ALA A 202 4.75 19.62 -4.77
C ALA A 202 5.66 19.29 -5.97
N LYS A 203 6.07 18.02 -6.13
CA LYS A 203 6.87 17.57 -7.29
C LYS A 203 6.03 17.40 -8.57
N ARG A 204 4.70 17.30 -8.42
CA ARG A 204 3.75 17.05 -9.53
C ARG A 204 3.13 18.32 -10.10
N ASN A 205 3.28 19.46 -9.41
CA ASN A 205 2.86 20.78 -9.86
C ASN A 205 4.01 21.46 -10.63
#